data_ae3dd400bfba609165f69b389d846f38
#
_entry.id   ae3dd400bfba609165f69b389d846f38
#
_cell.length_a   1.000
_cell.length_b   1.000
_cell.length_c   1.000
_cell.angle_alpha   90.00
_cell.angle_beta   90.00
_cell.angle_gamma   90.00
#
_symmetry.space_group_name_H-M   'P 1'
#
loop_
_entity.id
_entity.type
_entity.pdbx_description
1 polymer ?
#
loop_
_entity_poly.entity_id
_entity_poly.type
_entity_poly.pdbx_seq_one_letter_code
_entity_poly.pdbx_strand_id
1 'polypeptide(L)'
;MATPSRKSKRVLFLINPGAGQRAAAKVRRVAPQIFPSQDWNLEFTTLDDWRQIQPLASQAARSGAWAVVAVGGDGTLNQVAQGLAGTRCRLGLVPAGTGNGYARALGLPLDARGACMVIALGRTRALDFGALDRGRGYANMLGLGYDAWIAVRANRLRWMNRVSGFLRYLAAGVLCLPRLRPQRLRLTLDKKLRVEGQWLLVAAALSPQYGFGCTIAPTAQLDDGLIDVVCVPRLGPLAFLRNLFRLFKKKALVGAEFHRCKHLKIESMEGEELAIHLDGEPGGATPATVQVRRGALKVLVP
;
A
#
# COMPACT_ATOMS: atom_id res chain seq x y z
N MET A 1 26.32 -38.32 -17.33
CA MET A 1 25.37 -37.29 -17.77
C MET A 1 25.41 -36.15 -16.75
N ALA A 2 25.94 -34.99 -17.13
CA ALA A 2 25.97 -33.82 -16.23
C ALA A 2 24.54 -33.27 -16.06
N THR A 3 24.05 -33.22 -14.85
CA THR A 3 22.76 -32.59 -14.51
C THR A 3 22.82 -31.12 -14.96
N PRO A 4 21.82 -30.60 -15.69
CA PRO A 4 21.86 -29.22 -16.14
C PRO A 4 21.93 -28.31 -14.90
N SER A 5 22.92 -27.44 -14.86
CA SER A 5 23.12 -26.43 -13.82
C SER A 5 21.84 -25.64 -13.66
N ARG A 6 21.14 -25.81 -12.55
CA ARG A 6 19.91 -25.07 -12.21
C ARG A 6 20.31 -23.62 -12.04
N LYS A 7 19.93 -22.74 -12.98
CA LYS A 7 20.22 -21.31 -12.88
C LYS A 7 19.73 -20.80 -11.51
N SER A 8 20.63 -20.21 -10.74
CA SER A 8 20.32 -19.65 -9.42
C SER A 8 19.23 -18.57 -9.54
N LYS A 9 18.30 -18.56 -8.61
CA LYS A 9 17.20 -17.58 -8.57
C LYS A 9 17.74 -16.24 -8.11
N ARG A 10 17.68 -15.22 -8.96
CA ARG A 10 18.11 -13.86 -8.63
C ARG A 10 17.03 -13.14 -7.83
N VAL A 11 17.39 -12.68 -6.62
CA VAL A 11 16.52 -11.90 -5.71
C VAL A 11 17.17 -10.57 -5.41
N LEU A 12 16.49 -9.48 -5.77
CA LEU A 12 16.95 -8.12 -5.53
C LEU A 12 16.22 -7.53 -4.31
N PHE A 13 16.96 -7.19 -3.26
CA PHE A 13 16.46 -6.47 -2.09
C PHE A 13 16.66 -4.97 -2.29
N LEU A 14 15.56 -4.23 -2.45
CA LEU A 14 15.57 -2.77 -2.53
C LEU A 14 15.31 -2.19 -1.14
N ILE A 15 16.33 -1.60 -0.57
CA ILE A 15 16.33 -1.09 0.81
C ILE A 15 16.10 0.42 0.78
N ASN A 16 14.95 0.84 1.32
CA ASN A 16 14.64 2.27 1.44
C ASN A 16 15.51 2.92 2.51
N PRO A 17 16.15 4.05 2.25
CA PRO A 17 16.94 4.79 3.25
C PRO A 17 16.11 5.16 4.49
N GLY A 18 14.82 5.43 4.32
CA GLY A 18 13.88 5.69 5.43
C GLY A 18 13.56 4.50 6.33
N ALA A 19 13.93 3.26 5.94
CA ALA A 19 13.80 2.07 6.79
C ALA A 19 14.83 2.02 7.93
N GLY A 20 15.85 2.88 7.87
CA GLY A 20 16.92 2.99 8.84
C GLY A 20 18.04 1.95 8.67
N GLN A 21 19.25 2.33 9.08
CA GLN A 21 20.45 1.49 8.94
C GLN A 21 20.31 0.12 9.65
N ARG A 22 19.57 0.08 10.77
CA ARG A 22 19.35 -1.17 11.52
C ARG A 22 18.56 -2.22 10.72
N ALA A 23 17.54 -1.81 9.96
CA ALA A 23 16.77 -2.73 9.13
C ALA A 23 17.62 -3.26 7.97
N ALA A 24 18.38 -2.38 7.31
CA ALA A 24 19.32 -2.75 6.25
C ALA A 24 20.36 -3.77 6.74
N ALA A 25 21.03 -3.48 7.85
CA ALA A 25 22.04 -4.37 8.44
C ALA A 25 21.42 -5.73 8.84
N LYS A 26 20.21 -5.72 9.43
CA LYS A 26 19.52 -6.95 9.85
C LYS A 26 19.19 -7.84 8.66
N VAL A 27 18.66 -7.28 7.57
CA VAL A 27 18.32 -8.05 6.36
C VAL A 27 19.58 -8.62 5.70
N ARG A 28 20.64 -7.81 5.52
CA ARG A 28 21.93 -8.26 4.97
C ARG A 28 22.57 -9.39 5.75
N ARG A 29 22.38 -9.41 7.08
CA ARG A 29 22.90 -10.48 7.97
C ARG A 29 22.05 -11.75 7.91
N VAL A 30 20.72 -11.61 7.86
CA VAL A 30 19.78 -12.72 8.02
C VAL A 30 19.51 -13.43 6.70
N ALA A 31 19.36 -12.72 5.59
CA ALA A 31 18.99 -13.32 4.32
C ALA A 31 19.99 -14.39 3.85
N PRO A 32 21.32 -14.20 3.87
CA PRO A 32 22.26 -15.27 3.44
C PRO A 32 22.19 -16.55 4.28
N GLN A 33 21.68 -16.48 5.52
CA GLN A 33 21.50 -17.66 6.38
C GLN A 33 20.27 -18.49 5.99
N ILE A 34 19.33 -17.92 5.25
CA ILE A 34 18.04 -18.53 4.88
C ILE A 34 18.06 -18.99 3.43
N PHE A 35 18.81 -18.30 2.56
CA PHE A 35 18.89 -18.56 1.13
C PHE A 35 20.23 -19.24 0.79
N PRO A 36 20.26 -20.56 0.54
CA PRO A 36 21.49 -21.27 0.15
C PRO A 36 22.06 -20.69 -1.14
N SER A 37 23.35 -20.37 -1.15
CA SER A 37 24.04 -19.70 -2.29
C SER A 37 24.03 -20.52 -3.57
N GLN A 38 23.94 -21.84 -3.48
CA GLN A 38 23.86 -22.74 -4.64
C GLN A 38 22.55 -22.55 -5.46
N ASP A 39 21.46 -22.15 -4.81
CA ASP A 39 20.13 -21.99 -5.43
C ASP A 39 19.73 -20.53 -5.64
N TRP A 40 20.42 -19.59 -4.95
CA TRP A 40 20.01 -18.20 -4.86
C TRP A 40 21.17 -17.22 -5.08
N ASN A 41 20.92 -16.23 -5.92
CA ASN A 41 21.76 -15.04 -6.06
C ASN A 41 21.06 -13.84 -5.40
N LEU A 42 21.61 -13.35 -4.28
CA LEU A 42 21.05 -12.25 -3.50
C LEU A 42 21.79 -10.96 -3.81
N GLU A 43 21.04 -9.98 -4.27
CA GLU A 43 21.54 -8.63 -4.52
C GLU A 43 20.88 -7.66 -3.52
N PHE A 44 21.67 -6.76 -2.91
CA PHE A 44 21.18 -5.79 -1.93
C PHE A 44 21.53 -4.37 -2.38
N THR A 45 20.53 -3.60 -2.72
CA THR A 45 20.71 -2.18 -3.09
C THR A 45 20.08 -1.30 -2.02
N THR A 46 20.92 -0.53 -1.34
CA THR A 46 20.46 0.59 -0.49
C THR A 46 20.42 1.84 -1.34
N LEU A 47 19.31 2.53 -1.31
CA LEU A 47 19.06 3.68 -2.18
C LEU A 47 19.28 4.98 -1.42
N ASP A 48 19.79 6.00 -2.09
CA ASP A 48 19.88 7.35 -1.57
C ASP A 48 18.60 8.14 -1.82
N ASP A 49 17.88 7.82 -2.91
CA ASP A 49 16.59 8.42 -3.27
C ASP A 49 15.53 7.32 -3.47
N TRP A 50 14.42 7.44 -2.74
CA TRP A 50 13.27 6.54 -2.84
C TRP A 50 12.62 6.52 -4.25
N ARG A 51 12.79 7.56 -5.05
CA ARG A 51 12.28 7.65 -6.42
C ARG A 51 12.91 6.62 -7.35
N GLN A 52 14.08 6.11 -7.00
CA GLN A 52 14.80 5.08 -7.78
C GLN A 52 14.19 3.67 -7.62
N ILE A 53 13.34 3.45 -6.60
CA ILE A 53 12.78 2.13 -6.26
C ILE A 53 11.98 1.56 -7.44
N GLN A 54 11.02 2.33 -7.97
CA GLN A 54 10.17 1.87 -9.08
C GLN A 54 10.97 1.58 -10.37
N PRO A 55 11.85 2.44 -10.87
CA PRO A 55 12.67 2.16 -12.04
C PRO A 55 13.54 0.90 -11.88
N LEU A 56 14.19 0.74 -10.72
CA LEU A 56 15.03 -0.44 -10.45
C LEU A 56 14.21 -1.72 -10.36
N ALA A 57 13.04 -1.69 -9.73
CA ALA A 57 12.13 -2.83 -9.70
C ALA A 57 11.69 -3.24 -11.11
N SER A 58 11.33 -2.27 -11.95
CA SER A 58 10.98 -2.51 -13.36
C SER A 58 12.16 -3.09 -14.16
N GLN A 59 13.35 -2.55 -13.96
CA GLN A 59 14.56 -3.05 -14.62
C GLN A 59 14.87 -4.50 -14.20
N ALA A 60 14.80 -4.78 -12.89
CA ALA A 60 15.01 -6.13 -12.37
C ALA A 60 14.00 -7.13 -12.93
N ALA A 61 12.72 -6.75 -13.03
CA ALA A 61 11.70 -7.60 -13.64
C ALA A 61 11.98 -7.89 -15.13
N ARG A 62 12.35 -6.86 -15.90
CA ARG A 62 12.72 -7.04 -17.34
C ARG A 62 13.96 -7.89 -17.54
N SER A 63 14.93 -7.79 -16.62
CA SER A 63 16.16 -8.62 -16.67
C SER A 63 16.00 -10.02 -16.04
N GLY A 64 14.75 -10.44 -15.77
CA GLY A 64 14.45 -11.82 -15.37
C GLY A 64 14.73 -12.13 -13.89
N ALA A 65 14.71 -11.15 -13.00
CA ALA A 65 14.77 -11.40 -11.56
C ALA A 65 13.62 -12.33 -11.14
N TRP A 66 13.93 -13.30 -10.29
CA TRP A 66 12.93 -14.19 -9.71
C TRP A 66 11.99 -13.45 -8.76
N ALA A 67 12.55 -12.54 -7.96
CA ALA A 67 11.80 -11.64 -7.09
C ALA A 67 12.52 -10.31 -6.89
N VAL A 68 11.74 -9.27 -6.62
CA VAL A 68 12.19 -8.01 -6.04
C VAL A 68 11.55 -7.86 -4.66
N VAL A 69 12.37 -7.60 -3.66
CA VAL A 69 11.97 -7.51 -2.26
C VAL A 69 11.99 -6.06 -1.81
N ALA A 70 10.83 -5.55 -1.42
CA ALA A 70 10.73 -4.24 -0.78
C ALA A 70 11.17 -4.36 0.70
N VAL A 71 12.25 -3.68 1.08
CA VAL A 71 12.67 -3.56 2.47
C VAL A 71 12.31 -2.16 2.97
N GLY A 72 11.15 -2.06 3.64
CA GLY A 72 10.59 -0.77 4.04
C GLY A 72 9.15 -0.86 4.52
N GLY A 73 8.45 0.27 4.49
CA GLY A 73 7.02 0.38 4.79
C GLY A 73 6.15 0.35 3.53
N ASP A 74 4.87 0.71 3.70
CA ASP A 74 3.85 0.66 2.65
C ASP A 74 4.22 1.53 1.42
N GLY A 75 4.87 2.69 1.61
CA GLY A 75 5.35 3.51 0.49
C GLY A 75 6.46 2.83 -0.34
N THR A 76 7.39 2.10 0.31
CA THR A 76 8.41 1.31 -0.39
C THR A 76 7.77 0.16 -1.17
N LEU A 77 6.84 -0.53 -0.53
CA LEU A 77 6.05 -1.57 -1.16
C LEU A 77 5.34 -1.05 -2.42
N ASN A 78 4.67 0.09 -2.33
CA ASN A 78 3.95 0.69 -3.45
C ASN A 78 4.88 0.96 -4.65
N GLN A 79 6.06 1.53 -4.43
CA GLN A 79 7.04 1.79 -5.48
C GLN A 79 7.50 0.49 -6.17
N VAL A 80 7.78 -0.56 -5.39
CA VAL A 80 8.13 -1.87 -5.97
C VAL A 80 6.92 -2.45 -6.72
N ALA A 81 5.72 -2.40 -6.14
CA ALA A 81 4.49 -2.90 -6.76
C ALA A 81 4.21 -2.22 -8.11
N GLN A 82 4.37 -0.89 -8.19
CA GLN A 82 4.24 -0.16 -9.46
C GLN A 82 5.25 -0.63 -10.51
N GLY A 83 6.49 -0.96 -10.09
CA GLY A 83 7.51 -1.49 -11.00
C GLY A 83 7.25 -2.91 -11.47
N LEU A 84 6.50 -3.70 -10.70
CA LEU A 84 6.24 -5.12 -10.96
C LEU A 84 4.86 -5.42 -11.52
N ALA A 85 3.90 -4.49 -11.43
CA ALA A 85 2.53 -4.71 -11.87
C ALA A 85 2.46 -5.17 -13.34
N GLY A 86 1.78 -6.30 -13.58
CA GLY A 86 1.67 -6.93 -14.90
C GLY A 86 2.89 -7.75 -15.32
N THR A 87 3.93 -7.89 -14.50
CA THR A 87 5.10 -8.72 -14.79
C THR A 87 5.00 -10.12 -14.18
N ARG A 88 5.94 -11.01 -14.54
CA ARG A 88 6.08 -12.34 -13.93
C ARG A 88 6.96 -12.33 -12.67
N CYS A 89 7.66 -11.24 -12.39
CA CYS A 89 8.53 -11.09 -11.24
C CYS A 89 7.72 -11.09 -9.94
N ARG A 90 8.22 -11.73 -8.90
CA ARG A 90 7.53 -11.82 -7.61
C ARG A 90 7.87 -10.62 -6.74
N LEU A 91 6.88 -10.12 -6.03
CA LEU A 91 7.03 -9.10 -5.01
C LEU A 91 7.23 -9.78 -3.64
N GLY A 92 8.39 -9.57 -3.03
CA GLY A 92 8.64 -9.90 -1.64
C GLY A 92 8.54 -8.65 -0.76
N LEU A 93 8.26 -8.83 0.53
CA LEU A 93 8.21 -7.73 1.49
C LEU A 93 8.93 -8.11 2.79
N VAL A 94 9.87 -7.26 3.19
CA VAL A 94 10.45 -7.25 4.54
C VAL A 94 9.97 -5.99 5.24
N PRO A 95 8.99 -6.09 6.15
CA PRO A 95 8.38 -4.94 6.79
C PRO A 95 9.39 -4.21 7.69
N ALA A 96 9.67 -2.95 7.37
CA ALA A 96 10.56 -2.09 8.15
C ALA A 96 10.00 -0.67 8.33
N GLY A 97 8.73 -0.49 8.01
CA GLY A 97 7.97 0.74 8.24
C GLY A 97 7.27 0.75 9.60
N THR A 98 6.55 1.83 9.87
CA THR A 98 5.79 2.02 11.12
C THR A 98 4.37 1.44 11.05
N GLY A 99 3.68 1.54 9.92
CA GLY A 99 2.31 1.07 9.73
C GLY A 99 2.23 -0.39 9.29
N ASN A 100 2.96 -0.71 8.23
CA ASN A 100 3.04 -2.02 7.59
C ASN A 100 1.64 -2.64 7.33
N GLY A 101 0.72 -1.81 6.81
CA GLY A 101 -0.70 -2.20 6.63
C GLY A 101 -0.85 -3.38 5.68
N TYR A 102 -0.15 -3.34 4.56
CA TYR A 102 -0.21 -4.42 3.57
C TYR A 102 0.41 -5.73 4.08
N ALA A 103 1.53 -5.65 4.81
CA ALA A 103 2.13 -6.82 5.44
C ALA A 103 1.18 -7.49 6.44
N ARG A 104 0.47 -6.69 7.24
CA ARG A 104 -0.53 -7.17 8.19
C ARG A 104 -1.76 -7.78 7.50
N ALA A 105 -2.21 -7.18 6.38
CA ALA A 105 -3.31 -7.71 5.58
C ALA A 105 -2.98 -9.09 4.99
N LEU A 106 -1.70 -9.32 4.66
CA LEU A 106 -1.19 -10.59 4.15
C LEU A 106 -0.81 -11.62 5.22
N GLY A 107 -0.87 -11.25 6.51
CA GLY A 107 -0.40 -12.11 7.60
C GLY A 107 1.12 -12.33 7.61
N LEU A 108 1.90 -11.42 7.03
CA LEU A 108 3.36 -11.54 6.98
C LEU A 108 3.98 -11.30 8.36
N PRO A 109 5.03 -12.07 8.72
CA PRO A 109 5.86 -11.77 9.87
C PRO A 109 6.43 -10.35 9.77
N LEU A 110 6.39 -9.59 10.87
CA LEU A 110 6.90 -8.22 10.91
C LEU A 110 8.39 -8.14 11.23
N ASP A 111 9.03 -9.26 11.49
CA ASP A 111 10.47 -9.35 11.69
C ASP A 111 11.18 -9.80 10.41
N ALA A 112 12.45 -9.40 10.26
CA ALA A 112 13.22 -9.65 9.04
C ALA A 112 13.47 -11.16 8.80
N ARG A 113 13.63 -11.99 9.85
CA ARG A 113 13.91 -13.42 9.71
C ARG A 113 12.67 -14.15 9.19
N GLY A 114 11.52 -13.95 9.82
CA GLY A 114 10.26 -14.53 9.39
C GLY A 114 9.88 -14.11 7.98
N ALA A 115 10.03 -12.82 7.64
CA ALA A 115 9.77 -12.32 6.31
C ALA A 115 10.69 -12.96 5.24
N CYS A 116 11.99 -13.09 5.51
CA CYS A 116 12.91 -13.80 4.61
C CYS A 116 12.55 -15.28 4.45
N MET A 117 12.09 -15.95 5.50
CA MET A 117 11.62 -17.35 5.42
C MET A 117 10.41 -17.48 4.51
N VAL A 118 9.43 -16.57 4.59
CA VAL A 118 8.28 -16.51 3.67
C VAL A 118 8.74 -16.37 2.22
N ILE A 119 9.70 -15.47 1.97
CA ILE A 119 10.26 -15.25 0.63
C ILE A 119 10.96 -16.53 0.11
N ALA A 120 11.74 -17.20 0.95
CA ALA A 120 12.47 -18.43 0.59
C ALA A 120 11.53 -19.61 0.31
N LEU A 121 10.41 -19.73 1.04
CA LEU A 121 9.36 -20.73 0.77
C LEU A 121 8.75 -20.56 -0.62
N GLY A 122 8.70 -19.34 -1.14
CA GLY A 122 8.33 -19.04 -2.52
C GLY A 122 6.85 -19.25 -2.85
N ARG A 123 5.97 -19.37 -1.86
CA ARG A 123 4.52 -19.42 -2.09
C ARG A 123 4.07 -18.09 -2.67
N THR A 124 3.31 -18.14 -3.75
CA THR A 124 2.93 -16.94 -4.49
C THR A 124 1.42 -16.86 -4.61
N ARG A 125 0.86 -15.68 -4.33
CA ARG A 125 -0.55 -15.35 -4.55
C ARG A 125 -0.63 -14.23 -5.59
N ALA A 126 -1.58 -14.34 -6.53
CA ALA A 126 -1.85 -13.28 -7.49
C ALA A 126 -2.80 -12.27 -6.84
N LEU A 127 -2.34 -11.04 -6.64
CA LEU A 127 -3.08 -9.98 -5.98
C LEU A 127 -3.40 -8.85 -6.93
N ASP A 128 -4.45 -8.11 -6.61
CA ASP A 128 -4.94 -7.02 -7.41
C ASP A 128 -4.08 -5.75 -7.29
N PHE A 129 -4.19 -4.88 -8.28
CA PHE A 129 -3.50 -3.60 -8.32
C PHE A 129 -4.44 -2.53 -8.88
N GLY A 130 -4.59 -1.43 -8.16
CA GLY A 130 -5.37 -0.28 -8.62
C GLY A 130 -4.54 0.58 -9.54
N ALA A 131 -4.87 0.60 -10.83
CA ALA A 131 -4.18 1.41 -11.83
C ALA A 131 -4.94 2.71 -12.09
N LEU A 132 -4.28 3.85 -11.97
CA LEU A 132 -4.81 5.15 -12.34
C LEU A 132 -4.57 5.43 -13.82
N ASP A 133 -5.43 6.25 -14.42
CA ASP A 133 -5.34 6.72 -15.81
C ASP A 133 -4.03 7.46 -16.13
N ARG A 134 -3.36 8.01 -15.11
CA ARG A 134 -2.09 8.75 -15.23
C ARG A 134 -0.84 7.85 -15.05
N GLY A 135 -0.97 6.55 -15.23
CA GLY A 135 0.16 5.60 -15.20
C GLY A 135 0.70 5.28 -13.80
N ARG A 136 0.08 5.78 -12.73
CA ARG A 136 0.39 5.45 -11.33
C ARG A 136 -0.59 4.41 -10.81
N GLY A 137 -0.30 3.86 -9.62
CA GLY A 137 -1.19 2.90 -9.01
C GLY A 137 -0.92 2.67 -7.53
N TYR A 138 -1.72 1.79 -6.94
CA TYR A 138 -1.63 1.43 -5.54
C TYR A 138 -1.91 -0.06 -5.33
N ALA A 139 -1.31 -0.60 -4.29
CA ALA A 139 -1.50 -2.00 -3.90
C ALA A 139 -2.51 -2.15 -2.75
N ASN A 140 -2.64 -1.13 -1.93
CA ASN A 140 -3.46 -1.16 -0.73
C ASN A 140 -4.69 -0.25 -0.85
N MET A 141 -4.49 1.08 -1.02
CA MET A 141 -5.58 2.04 -0.93
C MET A 141 -5.29 3.38 -1.60
N LEU A 142 -6.27 3.89 -2.32
CA LEU A 142 -6.38 5.30 -2.68
C LEU A 142 -7.32 5.98 -1.70
N GLY A 143 -6.96 7.16 -1.21
CA GLY A 143 -7.82 7.95 -0.36
C GLY A 143 -7.89 9.41 -0.76
N LEU A 144 -9.03 10.03 -0.47
CA LEU A 144 -9.34 11.41 -0.77
C LEU A 144 -10.05 12.06 0.42
N GLY A 145 -9.78 13.35 0.64
CA GLY A 145 -10.39 14.14 1.70
C GLY A 145 -9.52 14.16 2.95
N TYR A 146 -10.13 13.90 4.11
CA TYR A 146 -9.44 14.05 5.40
C TYR A 146 -8.20 13.16 5.55
N ASP A 147 -8.24 11.95 5.03
CA ASP A 147 -7.10 11.03 5.06
C ASP A 147 -5.92 11.47 4.18
N ALA A 148 -6.21 12.07 3.02
CA ALA A 148 -5.17 12.63 2.18
C ALA A 148 -4.45 13.81 2.89
N TRP A 149 -5.19 14.64 3.62
CA TRP A 149 -4.59 15.70 4.43
C TRP A 149 -3.75 15.16 5.58
N ILE A 150 -4.26 14.10 6.26
CA ILE A 150 -3.47 13.40 7.30
C ILE A 150 -2.19 12.83 6.71
N ALA A 151 -2.26 12.15 5.56
CA ALA A 151 -1.09 11.56 4.92
C ALA A 151 -0.03 12.63 4.57
N VAL A 152 -0.45 13.73 3.93
CA VAL A 152 0.44 14.87 3.63
C VAL A 152 1.03 15.48 4.89
N ARG A 153 0.21 15.71 5.93
CA ARG A 153 0.68 16.30 7.19
C ARG A 153 1.61 15.37 7.94
N ALA A 154 1.28 14.08 8.01
CA ALA A 154 2.13 13.08 8.63
C ALA A 154 3.49 12.99 7.92
N ASN A 155 3.55 13.12 6.60
CA ASN A 155 4.82 13.15 5.86
C ASN A 155 5.70 14.34 6.26
N ARG A 156 5.11 15.49 6.60
CA ARG A 156 5.86 16.66 7.14
C ARG A 156 6.35 16.44 8.57
N LEU A 157 5.72 15.54 9.32
CA LEU A 157 6.07 15.22 10.71
C LEU A 157 6.96 13.97 10.82
N ARG A 158 7.67 13.58 9.78
CA ARG A 158 8.54 12.37 9.76
C ARG A 158 9.60 12.35 10.87
N TRP A 159 10.05 13.50 11.36
CA TRP A 159 10.93 13.59 12.50
C TRP A 159 10.38 12.94 13.78
N MET A 160 9.03 12.88 13.93
CA MET A 160 8.36 12.19 15.04
C MET A 160 8.48 10.67 14.99
N ASN A 161 8.96 10.08 13.91
CA ASN A 161 9.22 8.63 13.83
C ASN A 161 10.21 8.13 14.87
N ARG A 162 11.06 9.02 15.38
CA ARG A 162 11.98 8.71 16.50
C ARG A 162 11.25 8.38 17.80
N VAL A 163 10.01 8.87 17.96
CA VAL A 163 9.18 8.64 19.14
C VAL A 163 8.16 7.51 18.84
N SER A 164 7.27 7.73 17.89
CA SER A 164 6.26 6.76 17.47
C SER A 164 5.61 7.16 16.14
N GLY A 165 5.58 6.23 15.19
CA GLY A 165 4.86 6.46 13.92
C GLY A 165 3.35 6.60 14.13
N PHE A 166 2.77 5.89 15.10
CA PHE A 166 1.35 6.02 15.45
C PHE A 166 1.03 7.43 15.98
N LEU A 167 1.83 7.94 16.92
CA LEU A 167 1.66 9.30 17.44
C LEU A 167 1.80 10.36 16.36
N ARG A 168 2.63 10.14 15.35
CA ARG A 168 2.76 11.03 14.20
C ARG A 168 1.43 11.15 13.43
N TYR A 169 0.77 10.03 13.13
CA TYR A 169 -0.51 10.03 12.41
C TYR A 169 -1.63 10.59 13.29
N LEU A 170 -1.62 10.31 14.58
CA LEU A 170 -2.56 10.89 15.54
C LEU A 170 -2.41 12.41 15.61
N ALA A 171 -1.17 12.92 15.74
CA ALA A 171 -0.90 14.37 15.73
C ALA A 171 -1.32 15.01 14.41
N ALA A 172 -1.02 14.36 13.27
CA ALA A 172 -1.46 14.83 11.96
C ALA A 172 -2.98 14.89 11.87
N GLY A 173 -3.71 13.89 12.39
CA GLY A 173 -5.16 13.87 12.46
C GLY A 173 -5.69 15.05 13.27
N VAL A 174 -5.18 15.26 14.48
CA VAL A 174 -5.59 16.40 15.32
C VAL A 174 -5.31 17.73 14.63
N LEU A 175 -4.14 17.92 14.02
CA LEU A 175 -3.78 19.13 13.28
C LEU A 175 -4.64 19.38 12.03
N CYS A 176 -5.27 18.34 11.50
CA CYS A 176 -6.18 18.44 10.36
C CYS A 176 -7.65 18.63 10.76
N LEU A 177 -8.02 18.57 12.07
CA LEU A 177 -9.39 18.77 12.54
C LEU A 177 -10.07 20.06 12.04
N PRO A 178 -9.37 21.22 11.96
CA PRO A 178 -9.99 22.43 11.41
C PRO A 178 -10.38 22.33 9.92
N ARG A 179 -9.83 21.33 9.20
CA ARG A 179 -10.11 21.05 7.79
C ARG A 179 -11.19 19.98 7.58
N LEU A 180 -11.89 19.56 8.62
CA LEU A 180 -13.01 18.61 8.57
C LEU A 180 -14.22 19.20 7.83
N ARG A 181 -14.07 19.42 6.54
CA ARG A 181 -15.15 19.86 5.64
C ARG A 181 -15.47 18.74 4.67
N PRO A 182 -16.73 18.30 4.60
CA PRO A 182 -17.15 17.34 3.58
C PRO A 182 -16.91 17.93 2.20
N GLN A 183 -16.44 17.11 1.29
CA GLN A 183 -16.25 17.45 -0.12
C GLN A 183 -17.47 16.97 -0.92
N ARG A 184 -17.98 17.80 -1.83
CA ARG A 184 -19.05 17.41 -2.76
C ARG A 184 -18.44 16.66 -3.93
N LEU A 185 -18.69 15.36 -3.98
CA LEU A 185 -18.08 14.46 -4.95
C LEU A 185 -19.14 13.74 -5.78
N ARG A 186 -18.76 13.45 -7.02
CA ARG A 186 -19.44 12.49 -7.89
C ARG A 186 -18.52 11.29 -8.09
N LEU A 187 -19.03 10.12 -7.75
CA LEU A 187 -18.40 8.85 -7.99
C LEU A 187 -19.14 8.13 -9.11
N THR A 188 -18.43 7.72 -10.16
CA THR A 188 -19.00 6.91 -11.24
C THR A 188 -18.39 5.51 -11.17
N LEU A 189 -19.23 4.52 -10.82
CA LEU A 189 -18.84 3.12 -10.65
C LEU A 189 -19.20 2.34 -11.91
N ASP A 190 -18.26 1.59 -12.43
CA ASP A 190 -18.37 0.74 -13.61
C ASP A 190 -18.99 1.45 -14.84
N LYS A 191 -18.75 2.77 -14.94
CA LYS A 191 -19.27 3.67 -16.00
C LYS A 191 -20.82 3.75 -16.05
N LYS A 192 -21.53 3.21 -15.07
CA LYS A 192 -22.99 3.09 -15.06
C LYS A 192 -23.62 3.77 -13.84
N LEU A 193 -23.23 3.38 -12.64
CA LEU A 193 -23.81 3.88 -11.40
C LEU A 193 -23.13 5.19 -11.00
N ARG A 194 -23.91 6.26 -10.88
CA ARG A 194 -23.45 7.55 -10.34
C ARG A 194 -23.95 7.68 -8.91
N VAL A 195 -23.03 7.98 -8.00
CA VAL A 195 -23.30 8.27 -6.60
C VAL A 195 -22.77 9.66 -6.32
N GLU A 196 -23.63 10.55 -5.85
CA GLU A 196 -23.27 11.93 -5.52
C GLU A 196 -23.53 12.15 -4.02
N GLY A 197 -22.62 12.85 -3.37
CA GLY A 197 -22.76 13.09 -1.94
C GLY A 197 -21.73 14.07 -1.38
N GLN A 198 -21.82 14.27 -0.08
CA GLN A 198 -20.87 15.07 0.70
C GLN A 198 -20.16 14.15 1.70
N TRP A 199 -18.87 13.90 1.45
CA TRP A 199 -18.09 12.99 2.28
C TRP A 199 -16.84 13.66 2.85
N LEU A 200 -16.53 13.35 4.10
CA LEU A 200 -15.27 13.74 4.75
C LEU A 200 -14.09 12.97 4.17
N LEU A 201 -14.36 11.73 3.75
CA LEU A 201 -13.35 10.80 3.27
C LEU A 201 -13.98 9.84 2.26
N VAL A 202 -13.27 9.61 1.17
CA VAL A 202 -13.56 8.52 0.22
C VAL A 202 -12.30 7.68 0.10
N ALA A 203 -12.43 6.38 0.37
CA ALA A 203 -11.35 5.41 0.21
C ALA A 203 -11.72 4.37 -0.85
N ALA A 204 -10.81 4.12 -1.80
CA ALA A 204 -10.90 3.06 -2.79
C ALA A 204 -9.90 1.96 -2.42
N ALA A 205 -10.37 0.93 -1.74
CA ALA A 205 -9.56 -0.07 -1.07
C ALA A 205 -9.46 -1.37 -1.87
N LEU A 206 -8.25 -1.95 -1.93
CA LEU A 206 -7.97 -3.31 -2.39
C LEU A 206 -7.66 -4.24 -1.22
N SER A 207 -7.48 -3.69 -0.02
CA SER A 207 -7.27 -4.46 1.21
C SER A 207 -8.06 -3.89 2.38
N PRO A 208 -8.30 -4.69 3.43
CA PRO A 208 -9.06 -4.21 4.59
C PRO A 208 -8.38 -3.09 5.37
N GLN A 209 -7.03 -3.06 5.39
CA GLN A 209 -6.28 -2.31 6.38
C GLN A 209 -5.63 -1.04 5.83
N TYR A 210 -5.82 0.04 6.58
CA TYR A 210 -5.10 1.31 6.37
C TYR A 210 -3.63 1.25 6.81
N GLY A 211 -3.38 0.67 7.96
CA GLY A 211 -2.12 0.65 8.67
C GLY A 211 -2.34 0.66 10.18
N PHE A 212 -1.32 0.36 10.97
CA PHE A 212 -1.39 0.30 12.45
C PHE A 212 -2.50 -0.60 13.01
N GLY A 213 -3.03 -1.52 12.19
CA GLY A 213 -4.18 -2.35 12.56
C GLY A 213 -5.55 -1.71 12.35
N CYS A 214 -5.63 -0.48 11.83
CA CYS A 214 -6.87 0.18 11.46
C CYS A 214 -7.49 -0.46 10.23
N THR A 215 -8.76 -0.85 10.30
CA THR A 215 -9.52 -1.45 9.21
C THR A 215 -10.61 -0.50 8.75
N ILE A 216 -10.58 -0.07 7.47
CA ILE A 216 -11.58 0.82 6.89
C ILE A 216 -12.57 0.08 5.99
N ALA A 217 -12.10 -0.91 5.25
CA ALA A 217 -12.90 -1.73 4.35
C ALA A 217 -12.85 -3.20 4.80
N PRO A 218 -13.59 -3.59 5.84
CA PRO A 218 -13.45 -4.92 6.47
C PRO A 218 -13.81 -6.09 5.53
N THR A 219 -14.53 -5.84 4.45
CA THR A 219 -14.94 -6.82 3.45
C THR A 219 -14.01 -6.90 2.24
N ALA A 220 -13.06 -5.97 2.10
CA ALA A 220 -12.15 -5.93 0.97
C ALA A 220 -11.27 -7.17 0.90
N GLN A 221 -11.09 -7.70 -0.31
CA GLN A 221 -10.26 -8.87 -0.60
C GLN A 221 -9.18 -8.49 -1.61
N LEU A 222 -7.98 -8.97 -1.39
CA LEU A 222 -6.79 -8.60 -2.16
C LEU A 222 -6.75 -9.18 -3.60
N ASP A 223 -7.68 -10.06 -3.97
CA ASP A 223 -7.63 -10.86 -5.21
C ASP A 223 -9.00 -11.17 -5.85
N ASP A 224 -10.06 -10.47 -5.44
CA ASP A 224 -11.40 -10.69 -6.00
C ASP A 224 -11.69 -9.88 -7.28
N GLY A 225 -10.78 -8.97 -7.65
CA GLY A 225 -10.91 -8.12 -8.83
C GLY A 225 -11.86 -6.95 -8.63
N LEU A 226 -12.08 -6.52 -7.39
CA LEU A 226 -12.96 -5.41 -7.04
C LEU A 226 -12.25 -4.36 -6.20
N ILE A 227 -12.75 -3.14 -6.29
CA ILE A 227 -12.40 -2.02 -5.43
C ILE A 227 -13.54 -1.86 -4.43
N ASP A 228 -13.25 -1.93 -3.14
CA ASP A 228 -14.20 -1.57 -2.08
C ASP A 228 -14.13 -0.06 -1.86
N VAL A 229 -15.20 0.65 -2.24
CA VAL A 229 -15.31 2.10 -2.10
C VAL A 229 -16.03 2.40 -0.81
N VAL A 230 -15.36 3.10 0.10
CA VAL A 230 -15.91 3.49 1.41
C VAL A 230 -16.06 5.00 1.44
N CYS A 231 -17.29 5.47 1.60
CA CYS A 231 -17.63 6.88 1.66
C CYS A 231 -18.07 7.24 3.08
N VAL A 232 -17.29 8.07 3.76
CA VAL A 232 -17.56 8.48 5.15
C VAL A 232 -18.13 9.90 5.15
N PRO A 233 -19.42 10.09 5.50
CA PRO A 233 -20.03 11.41 5.55
C PRO A 233 -19.55 12.21 6.78
N ARG A 234 -20.04 13.43 6.93
CA ARG A 234 -19.83 14.20 8.15
C ARG A 234 -20.46 13.47 9.34
N LEU A 235 -19.66 13.25 10.35
CA LEU A 235 -20.09 12.58 11.57
C LEU A 235 -20.13 13.57 12.73
N GLY A 236 -21.13 13.45 13.61
CA GLY A 236 -21.11 14.12 14.88
C GLY A 236 -20.01 13.58 15.81
N PRO A 237 -19.61 14.31 16.87
CA PRO A 237 -18.48 13.95 17.72
C PRO A 237 -18.56 12.53 18.31
N LEU A 238 -19.75 12.13 18.76
CA LEU A 238 -19.98 10.81 19.36
C LEU A 238 -19.84 9.68 18.31
N ALA A 239 -20.39 9.89 17.10
CA ALA A 239 -20.28 8.94 16.00
C ALA A 239 -18.82 8.83 15.51
N PHE A 240 -18.09 9.95 15.46
CA PHE A 240 -16.67 9.98 15.14
C PHE A 240 -15.85 9.15 16.13
N LEU A 241 -16.05 9.38 17.45
CA LEU A 241 -15.35 8.62 18.49
C LEU A 241 -15.68 7.12 18.42
N ARG A 242 -16.97 6.77 18.23
CA ARG A 242 -17.39 5.37 18.04
C ARG A 242 -16.70 4.73 16.84
N ASN A 243 -16.60 5.43 15.73
CA ASN A 243 -15.96 4.92 14.52
C ASN A 243 -14.45 4.76 14.69
N LEU A 244 -13.79 5.61 15.46
CA LEU A 244 -12.37 5.44 15.80
C LEU A 244 -12.12 4.09 16.49
N PHE A 245 -12.96 3.69 17.46
CA PHE A 245 -12.88 2.37 18.08
C PHE A 245 -13.20 1.23 17.09
N ARG A 246 -14.14 1.44 16.16
CA ARG A 246 -14.51 0.42 15.17
C ARG A 246 -13.39 0.12 14.17
N LEU A 247 -12.60 1.13 13.79
CA LEU A 247 -11.41 0.94 12.94
C LEU A 247 -10.46 -0.12 13.51
N PHE A 248 -10.20 -0.09 14.82
CA PHE A 248 -9.32 -1.08 15.48
C PHE A 248 -10.00 -2.44 15.73
N LYS A 249 -11.32 -2.46 15.83
CA LYS A 249 -12.10 -3.70 16.04
C LYS A 249 -12.48 -4.41 14.74
N LYS A 250 -11.94 -3.99 13.60
CA LYS A 250 -12.22 -4.55 12.26
C LYS A 250 -13.72 -4.58 11.93
N LYS A 251 -14.48 -3.57 12.38
CA LYS A 251 -15.93 -3.45 12.15
C LYS A 251 -16.20 -2.33 11.15
N ALA A 252 -17.21 -2.54 10.29
CA ALA A 252 -17.66 -1.52 9.36
C ALA A 252 -18.01 -0.21 10.07
N LEU A 253 -17.68 0.93 9.48
CA LEU A 253 -17.96 2.26 10.05
C LEU A 253 -19.46 2.51 10.01
N VAL A 254 -19.99 3.06 11.10
CA VAL A 254 -21.40 3.45 11.20
C VAL A 254 -21.62 4.76 10.45
N GLY A 255 -22.65 4.79 9.61
CA GLY A 255 -22.98 5.91 8.75
C GLY A 255 -22.13 6.02 7.47
N ALA A 256 -21.16 5.14 7.25
CA ALA A 256 -20.45 5.07 5.99
C ALA A 256 -21.25 4.27 4.95
N GLU A 257 -21.11 4.69 3.69
CA GLU A 257 -21.63 3.96 2.53
C GLU A 257 -20.54 3.06 1.97
N PHE A 258 -20.93 1.88 1.50
CA PHE A 258 -20.02 0.88 0.94
C PHE A 258 -20.48 0.50 -0.45
N HIS A 259 -19.60 0.61 -1.43
CA HIS A 259 -19.85 0.22 -2.81
C HIS A 259 -18.71 -0.66 -3.29
N ARG A 260 -18.96 -1.46 -4.34
CA ARG A 260 -17.93 -2.30 -4.97
C ARG A 260 -17.96 -2.11 -6.48
N CYS A 261 -16.80 -1.98 -7.10
CA CYS A 261 -16.70 -1.80 -8.54
C CYS A 261 -15.35 -2.28 -9.08
N LYS A 262 -15.24 -2.42 -10.40
CA LYS A 262 -13.98 -2.67 -11.10
C LYS A 262 -13.35 -1.40 -11.62
N HIS A 263 -14.17 -0.37 -11.82
CA HIS A 263 -13.78 0.90 -12.39
C HIS A 263 -14.44 2.04 -11.61
N LEU A 264 -13.65 2.96 -11.10
CA LEU A 264 -14.10 4.11 -10.31
C LEU A 264 -13.58 5.40 -10.92
N LYS A 265 -14.46 6.35 -11.19
CA LYS A 265 -14.11 7.74 -11.49
C LYS A 265 -14.54 8.61 -10.31
N ILE A 266 -13.66 9.50 -9.87
CA ILE A 266 -13.89 10.43 -8.76
C ILE A 266 -13.75 11.83 -9.30
N GLU A 267 -14.78 12.67 -9.12
CA GLU A 267 -14.83 14.05 -9.57
C GLU A 267 -15.31 14.99 -8.47
N SER A 268 -14.71 16.17 -8.34
CA SER A 268 -15.25 17.23 -7.50
C SER A 268 -16.45 17.87 -8.24
N MET A 269 -17.54 18.06 -7.54
CA MET A 269 -18.73 18.76 -8.10
C MET A 269 -18.57 20.28 -8.08
N GLU A 270 -17.58 20.79 -7.35
CA GLU A 270 -17.27 22.22 -7.24
C GLU A 270 -16.13 22.64 -8.20
N GLY A 271 -15.63 21.67 -9.02
CA GLY A 271 -14.57 21.93 -9.99
C GLY A 271 -13.17 22.05 -9.36
N GLU A 272 -13.03 21.85 -8.05
CA GLU A 272 -11.74 21.94 -7.36
C GLU A 272 -10.90 20.69 -7.60
N GLU A 273 -9.58 20.88 -7.70
CA GLU A 273 -8.61 19.80 -7.65
C GLU A 273 -8.37 19.35 -6.20
N LEU A 274 -8.96 18.22 -5.83
CA LEU A 274 -8.80 17.66 -4.50
C LEU A 274 -7.66 16.65 -4.47
N ALA A 275 -6.71 16.83 -3.55
CA ALA A 275 -5.57 15.94 -3.42
C ALA A 275 -5.99 14.50 -3.08
N ILE A 276 -5.35 13.54 -3.73
CA ILE A 276 -5.46 12.12 -3.44
C ILE A 276 -4.13 11.56 -2.93
N HIS A 277 -4.19 10.51 -2.14
CA HIS A 277 -3.02 9.72 -1.80
C HIS A 277 -3.13 8.29 -2.35
N LEU A 278 -1.99 7.66 -2.59
CA LEU A 278 -1.84 6.26 -2.97
C LEU A 278 -0.93 5.59 -1.94
N ASP A 279 -1.47 4.68 -1.16
CA ASP A 279 -0.75 3.98 -0.07
C ASP A 279 -0.04 4.95 0.91
N GLY A 280 -0.64 6.12 1.18
CA GLY A 280 -0.11 7.15 2.06
C GLY A 280 0.88 8.15 1.44
N GLU A 281 1.23 7.99 0.15
CA GLU A 281 2.06 8.93 -0.60
C GLU A 281 1.22 9.82 -1.53
N PRO A 282 1.67 11.04 -1.89
CA PRO A 282 0.93 11.91 -2.79
C PRO A 282 0.60 11.21 -4.12
N GLY A 283 -0.69 11.18 -4.49
CA GLY A 283 -1.21 10.45 -5.66
C GLY A 283 -1.63 11.32 -6.83
N GLY A 284 -1.60 12.64 -6.70
CA GLY A 284 -2.16 13.60 -7.64
C GLY A 284 -3.43 14.24 -7.10
N ALA A 285 -4.37 14.58 -7.97
CA ALA A 285 -5.62 15.22 -7.60
C ALA A 285 -6.79 14.74 -8.51
N THR A 286 -8.02 15.09 -8.10
CA THR A 286 -9.22 14.89 -8.93
C THR A 286 -9.20 15.81 -10.17
N PRO A 287 -9.88 15.43 -11.28
CA PRO A 287 -10.55 14.16 -11.48
C PRO A 287 -9.56 12.98 -11.59
N ALA A 288 -9.92 11.84 -11.04
CA ALA A 288 -9.10 10.63 -11.07
C ALA A 288 -9.94 9.42 -11.47
N THR A 289 -9.38 8.58 -12.32
CA THR A 289 -9.99 7.33 -12.75
C THR A 289 -9.12 6.18 -12.32
N VAL A 290 -9.71 5.19 -11.66
CA VAL A 290 -9.04 3.98 -11.18
C VAL A 290 -9.69 2.77 -11.80
N GLN A 291 -8.87 1.84 -12.26
CA GLN A 291 -9.31 0.52 -12.70
C GLN A 291 -8.55 -0.55 -11.94
N VAL A 292 -9.26 -1.55 -11.42
CA VAL A 292 -8.60 -2.71 -10.85
C VAL A 292 -7.98 -3.58 -11.96
N ARG A 293 -6.70 -3.93 -11.79
CA ARG A 293 -6.00 -4.93 -12.60
C ARG A 293 -5.92 -6.21 -11.78
N ARG A 294 -6.83 -7.14 -12.07
CA ARG A 294 -6.94 -8.39 -11.32
C ARG A 294 -5.66 -9.23 -11.43
N GLY A 295 -5.14 -9.68 -10.30
CA GLY A 295 -3.98 -10.57 -10.24
C GLY A 295 -2.70 -9.99 -10.83
N ALA A 296 -2.61 -8.67 -10.95
CA ALA A 296 -1.47 -8.00 -11.61
C ALA A 296 -0.16 -8.09 -10.83
N LEU A 297 -0.22 -8.40 -9.53
CA LEU A 297 0.95 -8.57 -8.67
C LEU A 297 1.09 -10.04 -8.25
N LYS A 298 2.27 -10.62 -8.42
CA LYS A 298 2.63 -11.93 -7.85
C LYS A 298 3.34 -11.72 -6.53
N VAL A 299 2.65 -11.86 -5.42
CA VAL A 299 3.17 -11.54 -4.10
C VAL A 299 3.54 -12.82 -3.34
N LEU A 300 4.72 -12.81 -2.70
CA LEU A 300 5.19 -13.90 -1.84
C LEU A 300 4.46 -13.82 -0.49
N VAL A 301 3.82 -14.93 -0.10
CA VAL A 301 2.94 -15.02 1.06
C VAL A 301 3.29 -16.23 1.92
N PRO A 302 2.87 -16.25 3.23
CA PRO A 302 3.09 -17.39 4.14
C PRO A 302 2.56 -18.73 3.65
#